data_1108f292c76f19e58089ff9edfbd4668
#
_entry.id   1108f292c76f19e58089ff9edfbd4668
#
_cell.length_a   1.000
_cell.length_b   1.000
_cell.length_c   1.000
_cell.angle_alpha   90.00
_cell.angle_beta   90.00
_cell.angle_gamma   90.00
#
_symmetry.space_group_name_H-M   'P 1'
#
loop_
_entity.id
_entity.type
_entity.pdbx_description
1 polymer ?
#
loop_
_entity_poly.entity_id
_entity_poly.type
_entity_poly.pdbx_seq_one_letter_code
_entity_poly.pdbx_strand_id
1 'polypeptide(L)'
;MLAKTESIMSEPKNKFFNPTGYRKFIEDNFTIIDKDKKEVPFKLNKAQIHFIDNLTERNVILKARKMGFSSVLLAIACVKFITGENERCISMSFDKDASIKQLERAKHFIRSYERINKKKIPMKYASKNELVWEGKRDDGTTYTNALRIGTAKSTGFGRGDDITFLHLTEVSMADHLDQLLAGVGEAVVRNTIISLETTANGYNEFKTFWDEASAGARNYNALFYSPEWEYDKELLDKKKAELGRLFDQEFPMTPELAFIASGNQYFDREALQDLLKKTKEKKTHNGWRTYREPEPGEFFVVAADTAAGGGDFCAVHFLSKNKLDIPIVYHKKVIATEMTPVVHEMLESIYDKTGVKPVIAYERNNGGFFEMDRLSTLNRNQKYTIYREKLNQGTKYSESQGPKLGWTTSSATRPAMLSMVKEAVDNRLIRIYDRPTITEMFSFIEVQTSTMWRAQAEKNSHDDLVMSLAIVWQLYQTEKPTNNVNKRIRRKKSYDPVTGRLLS
;
A
#
# COMPACT_ATOMS: atom_id res chain seq x y z
N MET A 1 47.46 -3.58 20.89
CA MET A 1 46.22 -3.58 20.09
C MET A 1 44.93 -3.62 20.93
N LEU A 2 44.94 -4.20 22.12
CA LEU A 2 43.80 -4.21 23.05
C LEU A 2 43.41 -2.84 23.61
N ALA A 3 44.38 -1.94 23.84
CA ALA A 3 44.15 -0.58 24.36
C ALA A 3 43.37 0.36 23.42
N LYS A 4 43.35 0.10 22.10
CA LYS A 4 42.60 0.91 21.13
C LYS A 4 41.14 0.56 21.00
N THR A 5 40.76 -0.67 21.38
CA THR A 5 39.35 -1.12 21.36
C THR A 5 38.60 -0.62 22.59
N GLU A 6 39.27 -0.54 23.72
CA GLU A 6 38.71 0.01 24.96
C GLU A 6 38.47 1.54 24.88
N SER A 7 39.34 2.26 24.15
CA SER A 7 39.21 3.72 24.00
C SER A 7 38.00 4.15 23.13
N ILE A 8 37.49 3.28 22.25
CA ILE A 8 36.34 3.56 21.40
C ILE A 8 35.02 3.30 22.14
N MET A 9 35.06 2.48 23.19
CA MET A 9 33.90 2.10 24.01
C MET A 9 33.82 2.84 25.33
N SER A 10 34.82 3.67 25.68
CA SER A 10 34.88 4.42 26.95
C SER A 10 34.29 5.84 26.86
N GLU A 11 33.66 6.22 25.74
CA GLU A 11 32.90 7.48 25.69
C GLU A 11 31.60 7.38 26.51
N PRO A 12 31.17 8.49 27.12
CA PRO A 12 30.16 8.46 28.19
C PRO A 12 28.85 7.85 27.74
N LYS A 13 28.26 7.05 28.63
CA LYS A 13 27.08 6.19 28.56
C LYS A 13 25.78 6.80 28.00
N ASN A 14 25.82 7.97 27.36
CA ASN A 14 24.65 8.71 26.87
C ASN A 14 24.61 8.92 25.35
N LYS A 15 25.47 8.27 24.57
CA LYS A 15 25.35 8.29 23.11
C LYS A 15 24.80 6.95 22.61
N PHE A 16 23.52 6.86 22.57
CA PHE A 16 22.75 5.68 22.14
C PHE A 16 22.99 5.29 20.67
N PHE A 17 23.70 6.10 19.90
CA PHE A 17 24.00 5.92 18.50
C PHE A 17 25.46 6.22 18.20
N ASN A 18 26.24 5.20 17.86
CA ASN A 18 27.55 5.38 17.24
C ASN A 18 27.64 4.56 15.93
N PRO A 19 27.15 5.08 14.78
CA PRO A 19 27.21 4.38 13.50
C PRO A 19 28.64 3.94 13.12
N THR A 20 29.63 4.79 13.31
CA THR A 20 31.03 4.48 13.02
C THR A 20 31.54 3.32 13.90
N GLY A 21 31.11 3.26 15.15
CA GLY A 21 31.45 2.17 16.08
C GLY A 21 30.89 0.83 15.61
N TYR A 22 29.64 0.78 15.19
CA TYR A 22 29.03 -0.43 14.64
C TYR A 22 29.78 -0.94 13.41
N ARG A 23 30.06 -0.08 12.44
CA ARG A 23 30.80 -0.43 11.22
C ARG A 23 32.13 -1.06 11.57
N LYS A 24 32.94 -0.33 12.34
CA LYS A 24 34.30 -0.78 12.72
C LYS A 24 34.27 -2.08 13.50
N PHE A 25 33.36 -2.22 14.47
CA PHE A 25 33.26 -3.44 15.27
C PHE A 25 32.89 -4.65 14.40
N ILE A 26 31.90 -4.51 13.52
CA ILE A 26 31.46 -5.61 12.62
C ILE A 26 32.59 -6.05 11.72
N GLU A 27 33.28 -5.11 11.04
CA GLU A 27 34.33 -5.43 10.09
C GLU A 27 35.60 -6.00 10.75
N ASP A 28 35.91 -5.58 11.97
CA ASP A 28 37.07 -6.04 12.72
C ASP A 28 36.85 -7.40 13.42
N ASN A 29 35.59 -7.75 13.75
CA ASN A 29 35.32 -8.86 14.68
C ASN A 29 34.42 -9.96 14.12
N PHE A 30 33.69 -9.73 13.00
CA PHE A 30 32.79 -10.72 12.47
C PHE A 30 33.25 -11.28 11.13
N THR A 31 32.88 -12.53 10.90
CA THR A 31 33.07 -13.23 9.63
C THR A 31 31.74 -13.70 9.08
N ILE A 32 31.66 -13.89 7.79
CA ILE A 32 30.51 -14.49 7.09
C ILE A 32 30.97 -15.65 6.22
N ILE A 33 30.03 -16.51 5.87
CA ILE A 33 30.25 -17.52 4.83
C ILE A 33 29.83 -16.92 3.49
N ASP A 34 30.74 -16.83 2.57
CA ASP A 34 30.51 -16.28 1.23
C ASP A 34 29.75 -17.25 0.29
N LYS A 35 29.57 -16.86 -0.97
CA LYS A 35 28.91 -17.68 -1.99
C LYS A 35 29.70 -18.93 -2.35
N ASP A 36 31.02 -18.92 -2.15
CA ASP A 36 31.93 -20.04 -2.38
C ASP A 36 32.07 -20.94 -1.15
N LYS A 37 31.21 -20.76 -0.13
CA LYS A 37 31.21 -21.47 1.15
C LYS A 37 32.49 -21.29 1.97
N LYS A 38 33.22 -20.23 1.75
CA LYS A 38 34.43 -19.86 2.51
C LYS A 38 34.07 -18.90 3.62
N GLU A 39 34.71 -19.02 4.75
CA GLU A 39 34.65 -18.05 5.82
C GLU A 39 35.55 -16.86 5.50
N VAL A 40 34.94 -15.66 5.41
CA VAL A 40 35.63 -14.42 5.07
C VAL A 40 35.28 -13.30 6.07
N PRO A 41 36.11 -12.27 6.25
CA PRO A 41 35.75 -11.10 7.07
C PRO A 41 34.43 -10.49 6.58
N PHE A 42 33.59 -10.04 7.51
CA PHE A 42 32.33 -9.38 7.16
C PHE A 42 32.63 -7.96 6.68
N LYS A 43 32.93 -7.80 5.41
CA LYS A 43 33.04 -6.48 4.77
C LYS A 43 31.65 -5.98 4.42
N LEU A 44 31.31 -4.78 4.90
CA LEU A 44 30.02 -4.15 4.65
C LEU A 44 29.98 -3.61 3.22
N ASN A 45 28.88 -3.87 2.51
CA ASN A 45 28.65 -3.31 1.19
C ASN A 45 28.14 -1.84 1.27
N LYS A 46 28.04 -1.16 0.12
CA LYS A 46 27.66 0.25 0.06
C LYS A 46 26.28 0.52 0.68
N ALA A 47 25.29 -0.36 0.44
CA ALA A 47 23.95 -0.22 0.99
C ALA A 47 23.94 -0.37 2.51
N GLN A 48 24.68 -1.34 3.04
CA GLN A 48 24.80 -1.59 4.48
C GLN A 48 25.53 -0.46 5.20
N ILE A 49 26.57 0.11 4.59
CA ILE A 49 27.30 1.28 5.10
C ILE A 49 26.34 2.48 5.16
N HIS A 50 25.67 2.79 4.06
CA HIS A 50 24.69 3.88 4.01
C HIS A 50 23.58 3.70 5.04
N PHE A 51 23.08 2.48 5.22
CA PHE A 51 22.07 2.20 6.23
C PHE A 51 22.57 2.50 7.64
N ILE A 52 23.76 2.00 8.02
CA ILE A 52 24.31 2.23 9.35
C ILE A 52 24.53 3.73 9.59
N ASP A 53 25.03 4.48 8.58
CA ASP A 53 25.26 5.91 8.68
C ASP A 53 23.96 6.73 8.83
N ASN A 54 22.83 6.19 8.37
CA ASN A 54 21.49 6.78 8.48
C ASN A 54 20.57 6.07 9.49
N LEU A 55 21.14 5.23 10.35
CA LEU A 55 20.39 4.49 11.36
C LEU A 55 19.76 5.45 12.38
N THR A 56 18.47 5.30 12.66
CA THR A 56 17.71 6.05 13.66
C THR A 56 17.08 5.10 14.67
N GLU A 57 16.34 5.65 15.65
CA GLU A 57 15.60 4.80 16.60
C GLU A 57 14.51 3.95 15.93
N ARG A 58 13.93 4.43 14.83
CA ARG A 58 12.86 3.74 14.10
C ARG A 58 13.13 3.75 12.62
N ASN A 59 13.33 2.57 12.04
CA ASN A 59 13.71 2.42 10.64
C ASN A 59 12.77 1.45 9.93
N VAL A 60 12.36 1.77 8.72
CA VAL A 60 11.70 0.85 7.80
C VAL A 60 12.49 0.79 6.50
N ILE A 61 12.88 -0.43 6.12
CA ILE A 61 13.78 -0.70 5.01
C ILE A 61 13.06 -1.53 3.97
N LEU A 62 12.78 -0.90 2.84
CA LEU A 62 12.31 -1.56 1.63
C LEU A 62 13.51 -1.77 0.69
N LYS A 63 13.74 -2.99 0.25
CA LYS A 63 14.97 -3.35 -0.46
C LYS A 63 14.77 -4.37 -1.56
N ALA A 64 15.70 -4.43 -2.51
CA ALA A 64 15.82 -5.55 -3.43
C ALA A 64 16.28 -6.83 -2.69
N ARG A 65 16.08 -7.96 -3.32
CA ARG A 65 16.43 -9.27 -2.75
C ARG A 65 17.94 -9.44 -2.60
N LYS A 66 18.37 -10.18 -1.54
CA LYS A 66 19.77 -10.60 -1.27
C LYS A 66 20.78 -9.45 -1.05
N MET A 67 20.36 -8.30 -0.57
CA MET A 67 21.26 -7.18 -0.24
C MET A 67 21.92 -7.28 1.15
N GLY A 68 21.70 -8.36 1.90
CA GLY A 68 22.37 -8.63 3.17
C GLY A 68 21.88 -7.85 4.38
N PHE A 69 20.71 -7.18 4.31
CA PHE A 69 20.18 -6.36 5.42
C PHE A 69 19.89 -7.18 6.68
N SER A 70 19.29 -8.37 6.55
CA SER A 70 19.07 -9.26 7.71
C SER A 70 20.38 -9.64 8.40
N SER A 71 21.51 -9.70 7.65
CA SER A 71 22.82 -9.99 8.23
C SER A 71 23.40 -8.80 8.99
N VAL A 72 23.31 -7.59 8.46
CA VAL A 72 23.86 -6.39 9.13
C VAL A 72 23.02 -6.02 10.35
N LEU A 73 21.70 -6.13 10.28
CA LEU A 73 20.82 -5.88 11.44
C LEU A 73 21.07 -6.89 12.58
N LEU A 74 21.24 -8.17 12.24
CA LEU A 74 21.61 -9.20 13.21
C LEU A 74 23.02 -8.95 13.77
N ALA A 75 23.96 -8.47 12.94
CA ALA A 75 25.31 -8.12 13.41
C ALA A 75 25.25 -6.95 14.41
N ILE A 76 24.43 -5.91 14.15
CA ILE A 76 24.21 -4.80 15.10
C ILE A 76 23.62 -5.34 16.43
N ALA A 77 22.64 -6.25 16.38
CA ALA A 77 22.13 -6.90 17.58
C ALA A 77 23.23 -7.66 18.35
N CYS A 78 24.10 -8.38 17.62
CA CYS A 78 25.23 -9.06 18.25
C CYS A 78 26.27 -8.10 18.83
N VAL A 79 26.53 -6.96 18.20
CA VAL A 79 27.40 -5.91 18.80
C VAL A 79 26.83 -5.45 20.12
N LYS A 80 25.55 -5.06 20.17
CA LYS A 80 24.88 -4.65 21.41
C LYS A 80 24.91 -5.76 22.45
N PHE A 81 24.60 -6.98 22.06
CA PHE A 81 24.64 -8.16 22.94
C PHE A 81 26.02 -8.42 23.55
N ILE A 82 27.11 -8.23 22.78
CA ILE A 82 28.49 -8.47 23.23
C ILE A 82 29.02 -7.33 24.09
N THR A 83 28.72 -6.09 23.73
CA THR A 83 29.41 -4.88 24.25
C THR A 83 28.56 -4.05 25.21
N GLY A 84 27.24 -4.23 25.20
CA GLY A 84 26.34 -3.47 26.04
C GLY A 84 26.14 -4.08 27.45
N GLU A 85 25.35 -3.40 28.27
CA GLU A 85 24.92 -3.82 29.60
C GLU A 85 23.39 -3.84 29.68
N ASN A 86 22.83 -4.92 30.19
CA ASN A 86 21.36 -5.14 30.27
C ASN A 86 20.64 -5.05 28.91
N GLU A 87 21.33 -5.44 27.85
CA GLU A 87 20.77 -5.42 26.52
C GLU A 87 19.76 -6.57 26.32
N ARG A 88 18.61 -6.22 25.75
CA ARG A 88 17.55 -7.14 25.37
C ARG A 88 17.30 -6.99 23.88
N CYS A 89 18.08 -7.74 23.09
CA CYS A 89 18.00 -7.74 21.64
C CYS A 89 17.04 -8.83 21.16
N ILE A 90 16.09 -8.46 20.31
CA ILE A 90 15.11 -9.37 19.71
C ILE A 90 15.21 -9.30 18.19
N SER A 91 15.30 -10.46 17.52
CA SER A 91 15.15 -10.57 16.09
C SER A 91 14.06 -11.58 15.75
N MET A 92 13.06 -11.14 14.98
CA MET A 92 11.92 -11.96 14.58
C MET A 92 11.81 -12.07 13.07
N SER A 93 11.43 -13.26 12.60
CA SER A 93 11.04 -13.52 11.22
C SER A 93 9.60 -14.02 11.17
N PHE A 94 8.95 -13.87 10.03
CA PHE A 94 7.62 -14.47 9.78
C PHE A 94 7.69 -15.94 9.35
N ASP A 95 8.90 -16.43 9.05
CA ASP A 95 9.17 -17.82 8.72
C ASP A 95 10.05 -18.49 9.78
N LYS A 96 9.69 -19.74 10.17
CA LYS A 96 10.40 -20.52 11.19
C LYS A 96 11.81 -20.93 10.74
N ASP A 97 11.97 -21.32 9.48
CA ASP A 97 13.27 -21.74 8.95
C ASP A 97 14.23 -20.54 8.85
N ALA A 98 13.71 -19.36 8.51
CA ALA A 98 14.47 -18.13 8.54
C ALA A 98 14.95 -17.79 9.96
N SER A 99 14.10 -18.00 10.98
CA SER A 99 14.48 -17.79 12.38
C SER A 99 15.62 -18.72 12.82
N ILE A 100 15.58 -20.00 12.44
CA ILE A 100 16.65 -20.95 12.72
C ILE A 100 17.98 -20.52 12.09
N LYS A 101 17.92 -20.10 10.82
CA LYS A 101 19.11 -19.59 10.11
C LYS A 101 19.68 -18.32 10.74
N GLN A 102 18.83 -17.43 11.27
CA GLN A 102 19.27 -16.25 12.00
C GLN A 102 20.01 -16.63 13.29
N LEU A 103 19.50 -17.57 14.06
CA LEU A 103 20.16 -18.02 15.29
C LEU A 103 21.54 -18.62 15.01
N GLU A 104 21.67 -19.47 13.98
CA GLU A 104 22.97 -20.03 13.60
C GLU A 104 23.94 -18.95 13.12
N ARG A 105 23.45 -17.91 12.42
CA ARG A 105 24.27 -16.77 12.02
C ARG A 105 24.70 -15.93 13.23
N ALA A 106 23.84 -15.68 14.20
CA ALA A 106 24.21 -15.00 15.45
C ALA A 106 25.29 -15.77 16.21
N LYS A 107 25.14 -17.09 16.36
CA LYS A 107 26.16 -17.95 16.96
C LYS A 107 27.48 -17.91 16.18
N HIS A 108 27.42 -17.83 14.86
CA HIS A 108 28.63 -17.70 14.03
C HIS A 108 29.34 -16.37 14.31
N PHE A 109 28.62 -15.22 14.38
CA PHE A 109 29.20 -13.93 14.72
C PHE A 109 29.85 -13.94 16.09
N ILE A 110 29.20 -14.52 17.11
CA ILE A 110 29.75 -14.64 18.45
C ILE A 110 31.03 -15.51 18.44
N ARG A 111 31.03 -16.66 17.77
CA ARG A 111 32.20 -17.52 17.65
C ARG A 111 33.36 -16.85 16.91
N SER A 112 33.07 -16.06 15.87
CA SER A 112 34.13 -15.30 15.16
C SER A 112 34.73 -14.22 16.05
N TYR A 113 33.91 -13.48 16.81
CA TYR A 113 34.39 -12.54 17.80
C TYR A 113 35.28 -13.20 18.85
N GLU A 114 34.84 -14.31 19.45
CA GLU A 114 35.61 -15.05 20.44
C GLU A 114 36.97 -15.51 19.91
N ARG A 115 37.01 -16.02 18.68
CA ARG A 115 38.21 -16.49 18.01
C ARG A 115 39.20 -15.36 17.71
N ILE A 116 38.69 -14.27 17.13
CA ILE A 116 39.51 -13.10 16.73
C ILE A 116 40.09 -12.41 17.96
N ASN A 117 39.31 -12.22 19.01
CA ASN A 117 39.75 -11.55 20.22
C ASN A 117 40.36 -12.44 21.27
N LYS A 118 40.40 -13.76 21.06
CA LYS A 118 40.88 -14.77 22.03
C LYS A 118 40.20 -14.63 23.40
N LYS A 119 38.92 -14.19 23.42
CA LYS A 119 38.15 -13.94 24.62
C LYS A 119 36.79 -14.66 24.50
N LYS A 120 36.44 -15.46 25.49
CA LYS A 120 35.15 -16.15 25.56
C LYS A 120 34.06 -15.26 26.14
N ILE A 121 32.89 -15.34 25.57
CA ILE A 121 31.68 -14.75 26.15
C ILE A 121 31.15 -15.71 27.22
N PRO A 122 30.99 -15.28 28.48
CA PRO A 122 30.56 -16.15 29.57
C PRO A 122 29.05 -16.44 29.48
N MET A 123 28.67 -17.34 28.55
CA MET A 123 27.26 -17.69 28.34
C MET A 123 26.67 -18.32 29.62
N LYS A 124 25.60 -17.69 30.14
CA LYS A 124 24.80 -18.24 31.23
C LYS A 124 23.96 -19.42 30.76
N TYR A 125 23.31 -19.25 29.60
CA TYR A 125 22.72 -20.37 28.86
C TYR A 125 22.53 -20.01 27.36
N ALA A 126 22.37 -21.09 26.56
CA ALA A 126 22.07 -20.99 25.14
C ALA A 126 21.00 -22.04 24.78
N SER A 127 19.81 -21.55 24.41
CA SER A 127 18.67 -22.37 23.98
C SER A 127 18.51 -22.41 22.47
N LYS A 128 17.42 -23.03 22.01
CA LYS A 128 17.03 -23.01 20.58
C LYS A 128 16.55 -21.63 20.10
N ASN A 129 16.23 -20.70 21.00
CA ASN A 129 15.64 -19.42 20.65
C ASN A 129 16.32 -18.22 21.34
N GLU A 130 17.24 -18.47 22.28
CA GLU A 130 17.79 -17.41 23.10
C GLU A 130 19.22 -17.71 23.54
N LEU A 131 20.03 -16.67 23.51
CA LEU A 131 21.38 -16.64 24.04
C LEU A 131 21.42 -15.62 25.19
N VAL A 132 21.97 -16.02 26.34
CA VAL A 132 22.07 -15.16 27.53
C VAL A 132 23.48 -15.27 28.11
N TRP A 133 24.10 -14.12 28.38
CA TRP A 133 25.36 -14.08 29.10
C TRP A 133 25.29 -13.04 30.23
N GLU A 134 26.15 -13.24 31.24
CA GLU A 134 26.22 -12.40 32.42
C GLU A 134 27.61 -11.75 32.50
N GLY A 135 27.62 -10.43 32.59
CA GLY A 135 28.81 -9.64 32.81
C GLY A 135 28.91 -9.12 34.23
N LYS A 136 30.09 -8.67 34.60
CA LYS A 136 30.37 -8.10 35.93
C LYS A 136 30.99 -6.71 35.75
N ARG A 137 30.48 -5.72 36.49
CA ARG A 137 31.03 -4.37 36.54
C ARG A 137 32.19 -4.26 37.53
N ASP A 138 32.93 -3.17 37.44
CA ASP A 138 34.07 -2.91 38.35
C ASP A 138 33.63 -2.79 39.80
N ASP A 139 32.42 -2.37 40.07
CA ASP A 139 31.83 -2.30 41.40
C ASP A 139 31.35 -3.67 41.97
N GLY A 140 31.55 -4.73 41.18
CA GLY A 140 31.13 -6.09 41.53
C GLY A 140 29.69 -6.44 41.23
N THR A 141 28.84 -5.48 40.78
CA THR A 141 27.47 -5.75 40.34
C THR A 141 27.45 -6.50 39.01
N THR A 142 26.42 -7.32 38.81
CA THR A 142 26.26 -8.09 37.58
C THR A 142 25.21 -7.45 36.65
N TYR A 143 25.36 -7.69 35.39
CA TYR A 143 24.37 -7.36 34.37
C TYR A 143 24.15 -8.52 33.42
N THR A 144 23.00 -8.57 32.78
CA THR A 144 22.65 -9.69 31.91
C THR A 144 22.24 -9.19 30.54
N ASN A 145 22.86 -9.74 29.48
CA ASN A 145 22.48 -9.49 28.10
C ASN A 145 21.76 -10.68 27.53
N ALA A 146 20.71 -10.44 26.74
CA ALA A 146 19.95 -11.46 26.05
C ALA A 146 19.81 -11.13 24.57
N LEU A 147 19.97 -12.16 23.73
CA LEU A 147 19.63 -12.12 22.30
C LEU A 147 18.62 -13.22 22.03
N ARG A 148 17.38 -12.82 21.76
CA ARG A 148 16.27 -13.71 21.50
C ARG A 148 15.92 -13.69 20.01
N ILE A 149 15.76 -14.88 19.40
CA ILE A 149 15.42 -15.06 18.00
C ILE A 149 14.20 -15.96 17.90
N GLY A 150 13.17 -15.50 17.14
CA GLY A 150 11.94 -16.25 17.04
C GLY A 150 11.08 -15.90 15.84
N THR A 151 9.86 -16.46 15.83
CA THR A 151 8.88 -16.18 14.80
C THR A 151 7.83 -15.21 15.31
N ALA A 152 7.48 -14.22 14.50
CA ALA A 152 6.47 -13.19 14.84
C ALA A 152 5.04 -13.76 15.00
N LYS A 153 4.81 -15.02 14.58
CA LYS A 153 3.52 -15.73 14.74
C LYS A 153 3.29 -16.26 16.17
N SER A 154 4.31 -16.26 17.03
CA SER A 154 4.14 -16.68 18.44
C SER A 154 3.57 -15.54 19.25
N THR A 155 2.31 -15.69 19.68
CA THR A 155 1.63 -14.75 20.57
C THR A 155 2.37 -14.65 21.92
N GLY A 156 2.77 -13.43 22.31
CA GLY A 156 3.47 -13.20 23.59
C GLY A 156 4.98 -13.06 23.48
N PHE A 157 5.57 -13.17 22.31
CA PHE A 157 7.00 -12.93 22.12
C PHE A 157 7.34 -11.45 22.36
N GLY A 158 8.24 -11.19 23.31
CA GLY A 158 8.66 -9.82 23.68
C GLY A 158 7.77 -9.11 24.70
N ARG A 159 6.63 -9.68 25.14
CA ARG A 159 5.82 -9.11 26.22
C ARG A 159 6.53 -9.29 27.57
N GLY A 160 6.67 -8.18 28.30
CA GLY A 160 7.32 -8.18 29.62
C GLY A 160 8.85 -8.10 29.61
N ASP A 161 9.48 -7.89 28.45
CA ASP A 161 10.92 -7.60 28.33
C ASP A 161 11.15 -6.10 28.08
N ASP A 162 12.20 -5.55 28.65
CA ASP A 162 12.67 -4.18 28.36
C ASP A 162 13.52 -4.21 27.07
N ILE A 163 12.86 -4.16 25.90
CA ILE A 163 13.51 -4.29 24.61
C ILE A 163 14.41 -3.08 24.32
N THR A 164 15.69 -3.32 23.99
CA THR A 164 16.68 -2.30 23.62
C THR A 164 17.02 -2.31 22.12
N PHE A 165 16.74 -3.42 21.44
CA PHE A 165 16.90 -3.58 20.00
C PHE A 165 15.86 -4.55 19.46
N LEU A 166 15.10 -4.12 18.47
CA LEU A 166 14.12 -4.94 17.76
C LEU A 166 14.42 -4.97 16.26
N HIS A 167 14.58 -6.15 15.73
CA HIS A 167 14.67 -6.40 14.30
C HIS A 167 13.52 -7.31 13.85
N LEU A 168 12.68 -6.82 12.94
CA LEU A 168 11.67 -7.60 12.25
C LEU A 168 12.07 -7.75 10.79
N THR A 169 12.30 -9.00 10.35
CA THR A 169 12.63 -9.30 8.95
C THR A 169 11.41 -9.86 8.22
N GLU A 170 11.31 -9.54 6.93
CA GLU A 170 10.20 -9.95 6.05
C GLU A 170 8.83 -9.47 6.52
N VAL A 171 8.75 -8.23 7.02
CA VAL A 171 7.52 -7.65 7.59
C VAL A 171 6.37 -7.52 6.59
N SER A 172 6.62 -7.55 5.29
CA SER A 172 5.57 -7.62 4.27
C SER A 172 4.74 -8.90 4.32
N MET A 173 5.20 -9.91 5.05
CA MET A 173 4.48 -11.17 5.32
C MET A 173 3.54 -11.09 6.53
N ALA A 174 3.50 -9.95 7.24
CA ALA A 174 2.65 -9.75 8.40
C ALA A 174 1.17 -9.62 8.00
N ASP A 175 0.31 -10.39 8.61
CA ASP A 175 -1.15 -10.27 8.44
C ASP A 175 -1.75 -9.10 9.25
N HIS A 176 -1.09 -8.65 10.34
CA HIS A 176 -1.54 -7.60 11.25
C HIS A 176 -0.34 -6.82 11.80
N LEU A 177 0.36 -6.09 10.91
CA LEU A 177 1.59 -5.38 11.27
C LEU A 177 1.38 -4.33 12.37
N ASP A 178 0.33 -3.53 12.27
CA ASP A 178 0.04 -2.48 13.27
C ASP A 178 -0.26 -3.07 14.64
N GLN A 179 -0.98 -4.19 14.72
CA GLN A 179 -1.25 -4.87 15.98
C GLN A 179 0.02 -5.48 16.58
N LEU A 180 0.89 -6.04 15.74
CA LEU A 180 2.18 -6.56 16.18
C LEU A 180 3.04 -5.44 16.77
N LEU A 181 3.15 -4.30 16.08
CA LEU A 181 3.93 -3.16 16.52
C LEU A 181 3.35 -2.50 17.77
N ALA A 182 2.03 -2.43 17.91
CA ALA A 182 1.39 -1.96 19.15
C ALA A 182 1.70 -2.89 20.33
N GLY A 183 1.62 -4.21 20.12
CA GLY A 183 1.93 -5.19 21.17
C GLY A 183 3.39 -5.18 21.65
N VAL A 184 4.32 -4.90 20.71
CA VAL A 184 5.75 -4.76 21.04
C VAL A 184 6.06 -3.36 21.60
N GLY A 185 5.30 -2.34 21.18
CA GLY A 185 5.53 -0.94 21.56
C GLY A 185 5.48 -0.68 23.07
N GLU A 186 4.71 -1.47 23.81
CA GLU A 186 4.65 -1.41 25.28
C GLU A 186 5.90 -1.96 25.97
N ALA A 187 6.66 -2.82 25.29
CA ALA A 187 7.89 -3.42 25.81
C ALA A 187 9.16 -2.63 25.44
N VAL A 188 9.03 -1.55 24.68
CA VAL A 188 10.14 -0.76 24.15
C VAL A 188 10.57 0.31 25.17
N VAL A 189 11.82 0.27 25.60
CA VAL A 189 12.40 1.30 26.47
C VAL A 189 12.88 2.51 25.66
N ARG A 190 13.27 3.61 26.35
CA ARG A 190 13.86 4.78 25.68
C ARG A 190 15.11 4.39 24.89
N ASN A 191 15.26 5.00 23.70
CA ASN A 191 16.41 4.80 22.80
C ASN A 191 16.54 3.39 22.22
N THR A 192 15.45 2.65 22.17
CA THR A 192 15.41 1.37 21.46
C THR A 192 15.52 1.58 19.98
N ILE A 193 16.37 0.78 19.34
CA ILE A 193 16.43 0.71 17.87
C ILE A 193 15.40 -0.30 17.41
N ILE A 194 14.45 0.16 16.61
CA ILE A 194 13.48 -0.67 15.90
C ILE A 194 13.80 -0.62 14.41
N SER A 195 14.03 -1.77 13.81
CA SER A 195 14.29 -1.88 12.37
C SER A 195 13.41 -2.94 11.74
N LEU A 196 12.56 -2.48 10.82
CA LEU A 196 11.69 -3.30 9.99
C LEU A 196 12.35 -3.45 8.62
N GLU A 197 12.58 -4.66 8.14
CA GLU A 197 13.17 -4.85 6.81
C GLU A 197 12.42 -5.90 6.00
N THR A 198 12.22 -5.62 4.71
CA THR A 198 11.55 -6.56 3.81
C THR A 198 11.82 -6.26 2.34
N THR A 199 11.58 -7.25 1.49
CA THR A 199 11.18 -7.04 0.10
C THR A 199 9.67 -6.77 0.07
N ALA A 200 9.17 -6.08 -0.94
CA ALA A 200 7.74 -5.90 -1.09
C ALA A 200 7.01 -7.22 -1.39
N ASN A 201 5.76 -7.30 -1.00
CA ASN A 201 4.87 -8.43 -1.25
C ASN A 201 3.47 -7.92 -1.59
N GLY A 202 3.32 -7.33 -2.80
CA GLY A 202 2.05 -6.76 -3.25
C GLY A 202 1.58 -5.53 -2.48
N TYR A 203 0.32 -5.17 -2.68
CA TYR A 203 -0.35 -4.02 -2.06
C TYR A 203 -1.07 -4.46 -0.78
N ASN A 204 -0.33 -4.76 0.26
CA ASN A 204 -0.82 -5.22 1.54
C ASN A 204 -0.68 -4.14 2.64
N GLU A 205 -0.92 -4.50 3.90
CA GLU A 205 -0.82 -3.60 5.05
C GLU A 205 0.58 -2.94 5.16
N PHE A 206 1.64 -3.66 4.79
CA PHE A 206 2.99 -3.08 4.76
C PHE A 206 3.12 -1.96 3.73
N LYS A 207 2.43 -2.02 2.59
CA LYS A 207 2.42 -0.93 1.59
C LYS A 207 1.84 0.36 2.19
N THR A 208 0.73 0.25 2.92
CA THR A 208 0.12 1.38 3.62
C THR A 208 1.09 1.96 4.66
N PHE A 209 1.71 1.07 5.46
CA PHE A 209 2.72 1.46 6.44
C PHE A 209 3.90 2.20 5.79
N TRP A 210 4.42 1.67 4.68
CA TRP A 210 5.51 2.27 3.91
C TRP A 210 5.15 3.67 3.39
N ASP A 211 3.97 3.83 2.81
CA ASP A 211 3.51 5.12 2.27
C ASP A 211 3.37 6.17 3.37
N GLU A 212 2.80 5.80 4.51
CA GLU A 212 2.67 6.69 5.68
C GLU A 212 4.04 7.07 6.25
N ALA A 213 4.96 6.13 6.37
CA ALA A 213 6.32 6.38 6.83
C ALA A 213 7.09 7.29 5.86
N SER A 214 7.00 7.01 4.55
CA SER A 214 7.65 7.79 3.50
C SER A 214 7.10 9.22 3.38
N ALA A 215 5.82 9.41 3.71
CA ALA A 215 5.16 10.71 3.77
C ALA A 215 5.40 11.46 5.09
N GLY A 216 6.11 10.86 6.06
CA GLY A 216 6.35 11.44 7.39
C GLY A 216 5.12 11.39 8.32
N ALA A 217 4.07 10.65 7.95
CA ALA A 217 2.89 10.46 8.80
C ALA A 217 3.12 9.46 9.94
N ARG A 218 4.16 8.63 9.84
CA ARG A 218 4.66 7.76 10.91
C ARG A 218 6.08 8.15 11.29
N ASN A 219 6.41 8.03 12.56
CA ASN A 219 7.76 8.32 13.07
C ASN A 219 8.72 7.16 12.77
N TYR A 220 8.95 6.89 11.47
CA TYR A 220 9.91 5.92 10.96
C TYR A 220 10.75 6.56 9.85
N ASN A 221 12.06 6.32 9.89
CA ASN A 221 12.97 6.65 8.80
C ASN A 221 12.80 5.62 7.68
N ALA A 222 12.17 6.02 6.58
CA ALA A 222 11.90 5.16 5.44
C ALA A 222 13.09 5.17 4.47
N LEU A 223 13.71 4.01 4.30
CA LEU A 223 14.89 3.83 3.46
C LEU A 223 14.62 2.81 2.36
N PHE A 224 14.75 3.24 1.11
CA PHE A 224 14.66 2.35 -0.06
C PHE A 224 16.04 2.06 -0.63
N TYR A 225 16.30 0.77 -0.88
CA TYR A 225 17.53 0.31 -1.52
C TYR A 225 17.23 -0.44 -2.80
N SER A 226 17.45 0.26 -3.93
CA SER A 226 17.36 -0.34 -5.25
C SER A 226 18.50 -1.35 -5.47
N PRO A 227 18.37 -2.27 -6.44
CA PRO A 227 19.42 -3.24 -6.72
C PRO A 227 20.75 -2.61 -7.15
N GLU A 228 20.77 -1.39 -7.66
CA GLU A 228 21.97 -0.68 -8.10
C GLU A 228 22.97 -0.37 -6.96
N TRP A 229 22.51 -0.43 -5.72
CA TRP A 229 23.42 -0.30 -4.57
C TRP A 229 24.41 -1.47 -4.44
N GLU A 230 24.07 -2.65 -4.98
CA GLU A 230 24.84 -3.88 -4.82
C GLU A 230 25.26 -4.53 -6.13
N TYR A 231 24.46 -4.33 -7.19
CA TYR A 231 24.60 -5.04 -8.46
C TYR A 231 24.96 -4.07 -9.59
N ASP A 232 25.89 -4.49 -10.44
CA ASP A 232 26.18 -3.76 -11.68
C ASP A 232 25.11 -3.99 -12.76
N LYS A 233 25.13 -3.15 -13.77
CA LYS A 233 24.16 -3.16 -14.85
C LYS A 233 24.17 -4.50 -15.61
N GLU A 234 25.33 -5.08 -15.85
CA GLU A 234 25.44 -6.35 -16.62
C GLU A 234 24.72 -7.48 -15.89
N LEU A 235 24.93 -7.59 -14.57
CA LEU A 235 24.24 -8.58 -13.75
C LEU A 235 22.75 -8.34 -13.67
N LEU A 236 22.32 -7.07 -13.57
CA LEU A 236 20.90 -6.73 -13.55
C LEU A 236 20.22 -7.06 -14.89
N ASP A 237 20.88 -6.82 -16.03
CA ASP A 237 20.36 -7.17 -17.35
C ASP A 237 20.23 -8.72 -17.50
N LYS A 238 21.20 -9.48 -17.01
CA LYS A 238 21.10 -10.95 -16.94
C LYS A 238 19.93 -11.40 -16.07
N LYS A 239 19.76 -10.81 -14.89
CA LYS A 239 18.64 -11.12 -13.99
C LYS A 239 17.30 -10.77 -14.59
N LYS A 240 17.22 -9.67 -15.33
CA LYS A 240 16.02 -9.28 -16.04
C LYS A 240 15.63 -10.29 -17.13
N ALA A 241 16.61 -10.78 -17.88
CA ALA A 241 16.40 -11.84 -18.87
C ALA A 241 15.97 -13.18 -18.24
N GLU A 242 16.53 -13.53 -17.09
CA GLU A 242 16.19 -14.75 -16.34
C GLU A 242 14.81 -14.71 -15.69
N LEU A 243 14.45 -13.60 -15.08
CA LEU A 243 13.24 -13.47 -14.25
C LEU A 243 12.02 -12.94 -15.00
N GLY A 244 12.21 -12.32 -16.15
CA GLY A 244 11.12 -11.73 -16.95
C GLY A 244 10.24 -10.81 -16.10
N ARG A 245 8.95 -11.14 -15.99
CA ARG A 245 7.96 -10.35 -15.25
C ARG A 245 8.24 -10.24 -13.73
N LEU A 246 8.95 -11.20 -13.15
CA LEU A 246 9.29 -11.19 -11.72
C LEU A 246 10.49 -10.29 -11.39
N PHE A 247 11.19 -9.77 -12.40
CA PHE A 247 12.38 -8.95 -12.18
C PHE A 247 12.07 -7.72 -11.29
N ASP A 248 11.06 -6.95 -11.63
CA ASP A 248 10.76 -5.72 -10.91
C ASP A 248 10.23 -5.95 -9.49
N GLN A 249 9.70 -7.14 -9.19
CA GLN A 249 9.33 -7.53 -7.84
C GLN A 249 10.57 -7.88 -6.99
N GLU A 250 11.52 -8.60 -7.56
CA GLU A 250 12.71 -9.09 -6.88
C GLU A 250 13.85 -8.05 -6.86
N PHE A 251 13.94 -7.24 -7.91
CA PHE A 251 14.96 -6.23 -8.15
C PHE A 251 14.34 -4.88 -8.53
N PRO A 252 13.48 -4.29 -7.67
CA PRO A 252 12.77 -3.06 -7.99
C PRO A 252 13.72 -1.86 -8.07
N MET A 253 13.59 -1.06 -9.11
CA MET A 253 14.36 0.18 -9.29
C MET A 253 13.76 1.35 -8.52
N THR A 254 12.47 1.29 -8.16
CA THR A 254 11.76 2.29 -7.36
C THR A 254 10.87 1.63 -6.32
N PRO A 255 10.49 2.33 -5.24
CA PRO A 255 9.54 1.79 -4.26
C PRO A 255 8.22 1.33 -4.87
N GLU A 256 7.70 2.09 -5.85
CA GLU A 256 6.44 1.78 -6.51
C GLU A 256 6.51 0.44 -7.27
N LEU A 257 7.63 0.21 -7.98
CA LEU A 257 7.84 -1.04 -8.71
C LEU A 257 7.99 -2.25 -7.78
N ALA A 258 8.47 -2.02 -6.55
CA ALA A 258 8.61 -3.08 -5.56
C ALA A 258 7.27 -3.70 -5.16
N PHE A 259 6.21 -2.87 -5.06
CA PHE A 259 4.88 -3.29 -4.61
C PHE A 259 3.99 -3.85 -5.73
N ILE A 260 4.57 -4.36 -6.77
CA ILE A 260 3.79 -5.00 -7.82
C ILE A 260 3.30 -6.36 -7.31
N ALA A 261 1.99 -6.59 -7.45
CA ALA A 261 1.37 -7.83 -7.00
C ALA A 261 2.14 -9.06 -7.51
N SER A 262 2.51 -9.93 -6.60
CA SER A 262 3.10 -11.22 -6.91
C SER A 262 1.97 -12.16 -7.30
N GLY A 263 1.71 -12.38 -8.58
CA GLY A 263 0.67 -13.30 -8.99
C GLY A 263 -0.06 -12.85 -10.24
N ASN A 264 -1.24 -13.40 -10.49
CA ASN A 264 -2.08 -13.12 -11.64
C ASN A 264 -2.73 -11.74 -11.55
N GLN A 265 -1.95 -10.70 -11.84
CA GLN A 265 -2.47 -9.34 -11.91
C GLN A 265 -3.60 -9.24 -12.93
N TYR A 266 -4.73 -8.64 -12.54
CA TYR A 266 -5.89 -8.56 -13.39
C TYR A 266 -5.69 -7.59 -14.56
N PHE A 267 -5.19 -6.39 -14.31
CA PHE A 267 -4.92 -5.37 -15.33
C PHE A 267 -3.52 -5.51 -15.92
N ASP A 268 -3.34 -5.09 -17.17
CA ASP A 268 -2.03 -5.09 -17.82
C ASP A 268 -1.07 -4.13 -17.12
N ARG A 269 0.08 -4.65 -16.73
CA ARG A 269 1.07 -3.93 -15.95
C ARG A 269 1.66 -2.74 -16.67
N GLU A 270 1.97 -2.88 -17.96
CA GLU A 270 2.57 -1.80 -18.73
C GLU A 270 1.56 -0.67 -18.93
N ALA A 271 0.28 -1.00 -19.12
CA ALA A 271 -0.79 -0.01 -19.17
C ALA A 271 -0.92 0.77 -17.86
N LEU A 272 -0.85 0.10 -16.70
CA LEU A 272 -0.89 0.77 -15.40
C LEU A 272 0.35 1.65 -15.16
N GLN A 273 1.54 1.20 -15.55
CA GLN A 273 2.76 2.01 -15.46
C GLN A 273 2.69 3.26 -16.36
N ASP A 274 2.11 3.13 -17.55
CA ASP A 274 1.89 4.28 -18.45
C ASP A 274 0.88 5.27 -17.87
N LEU A 275 -0.14 4.80 -17.16
CA LEU A 275 -1.06 5.66 -16.42
C LEU A 275 -0.36 6.37 -15.26
N LEU A 276 0.49 5.68 -14.49
CA LEU A 276 1.28 6.32 -13.41
C LEU A 276 2.16 7.46 -13.90
N LYS A 277 2.81 7.30 -15.06
CA LYS A 277 3.62 8.37 -15.68
C LYS A 277 2.78 9.60 -16.06
N LYS A 278 1.48 9.42 -16.28
CA LYS A 278 0.54 10.47 -16.71
C LYS A 278 -0.25 11.07 -15.55
N THR A 279 0.03 10.69 -14.31
CA THR A 279 -0.60 11.30 -13.13
C THR A 279 -0.28 12.80 -13.08
N LYS A 280 -1.23 13.58 -12.55
CA LYS A 280 -1.13 15.04 -12.48
C LYS A 280 -1.17 15.52 -11.04
N GLU A 281 -0.70 16.74 -10.83
CA GLU A 281 -1.00 17.47 -9.59
C GLU A 281 -2.51 17.67 -9.45
N LYS A 282 -2.97 17.67 -8.21
CA LYS A 282 -4.38 17.72 -7.85
C LYS A 282 -4.68 18.89 -6.93
N LYS A 283 -5.87 19.46 -7.08
CA LYS A 283 -6.50 20.26 -6.04
C LYS A 283 -7.29 19.34 -5.14
N THR A 284 -7.03 19.37 -3.84
CA THR A 284 -7.72 18.53 -2.86
C THR A 284 -8.63 19.38 -1.99
N HIS A 285 -9.90 19.02 -1.88
CA HIS A 285 -10.86 19.67 -1.01
C HIS A 285 -11.91 18.65 -0.54
N ASN A 286 -12.07 18.50 0.75
CA ASN A 286 -13.11 17.67 1.40
C ASN A 286 -13.29 16.25 0.79
N GLY A 287 -12.18 15.54 0.52
CA GLY A 287 -12.19 14.21 -0.10
C GLY A 287 -12.20 14.21 -1.63
N TRP A 288 -12.47 15.33 -2.27
CA TRP A 288 -12.36 15.50 -3.71
C TRP A 288 -10.91 15.71 -4.16
N ARG A 289 -10.55 15.08 -5.25
CA ARG A 289 -9.30 15.27 -5.99
C ARG A 289 -9.64 15.69 -7.40
N THR A 290 -9.34 16.96 -7.76
CA THR A 290 -9.59 17.53 -9.08
C THR A 290 -8.28 17.72 -9.83
N TYR A 291 -8.17 17.12 -11.00
CA TYR A 291 -6.98 17.10 -11.86
C TYR A 291 -7.07 18.06 -13.03
N ARG A 292 -8.26 18.41 -13.45
CA ARG A 292 -8.57 19.50 -14.37
C ARG A 292 -10.00 20.01 -14.15
N GLU A 293 -10.24 21.24 -14.56
CA GLU A 293 -11.58 21.82 -14.52
C GLU A 293 -12.45 21.26 -15.67
N PRO A 294 -13.77 21.11 -15.43
CA PRO A 294 -14.74 20.83 -16.47
C PRO A 294 -14.86 21.99 -17.47
N GLU A 295 -15.14 21.67 -18.74
CA GLU A 295 -15.28 22.65 -19.81
C GLU A 295 -16.76 22.80 -20.25
N PRO A 296 -17.17 23.96 -20.76
CA PRO A 296 -18.52 24.15 -21.32
C PRO A 296 -18.84 23.11 -22.39
N GLY A 297 -20.04 22.54 -22.33
CA GLY A 297 -20.50 21.51 -23.28
C GLY A 297 -20.01 20.09 -22.96
N GLU A 298 -19.21 19.89 -21.91
CA GLU A 298 -18.67 18.60 -21.54
C GLU A 298 -19.74 17.75 -20.81
N PHE A 299 -19.91 16.50 -21.26
CA PHE A 299 -20.86 15.56 -20.71
C PHE A 299 -20.16 14.54 -19.78
N PHE A 300 -20.60 14.47 -18.54
CA PHE A 300 -20.09 13.56 -17.54
C PHE A 300 -21.05 12.42 -17.22
N VAL A 301 -20.51 11.23 -17.12
CA VAL A 301 -21.13 10.13 -16.40
C VAL A 301 -20.40 9.93 -15.06
N VAL A 302 -21.14 9.60 -14.02
CA VAL A 302 -20.65 9.57 -12.66
C VAL A 302 -21.08 8.28 -11.99
N ALA A 303 -20.19 7.60 -11.29
CA ALA A 303 -20.54 6.44 -10.50
C ALA A 303 -19.96 6.51 -9.11
N ALA A 304 -20.69 5.98 -8.14
CA ALA A 304 -20.26 5.87 -6.76
C ALA A 304 -20.34 4.42 -6.29
N ASP A 305 -19.29 3.97 -5.65
CA ASP A 305 -19.29 2.82 -4.76
C ASP A 305 -19.47 3.32 -3.32
N THR A 306 -20.38 2.67 -2.56
CA THR A 306 -20.84 3.16 -1.27
C THR A 306 -20.46 2.23 -0.14
N ALA A 307 -19.95 2.81 0.95
CA ALA A 307 -19.65 2.07 2.19
C ALA A 307 -20.84 2.07 3.15
N ALA A 308 -21.13 0.90 3.74
CA ALA A 308 -22.12 0.77 4.81
C ALA A 308 -21.60 1.19 6.20
N GLY A 309 -20.31 1.49 6.32
CA GLY A 309 -19.59 1.77 7.56
C GLY A 309 -18.56 0.68 7.89
N GLY A 310 -17.96 0.75 9.09
CA GLY A 310 -17.05 -0.31 9.56
C GLY A 310 -15.60 -0.21 9.09
N GLY A 311 -15.24 0.78 8.29
CA GLY A 311 -13.85 0.96 7.87
C GLY A 311 -13.64 1.06 6.36
N ASP A 312 -14.66 0.82 5.55
CA ASP A 312 -14.62 0.92 4.10
C ASP A 312 -14.68 2.39 3.62
N PHE A 313 -14.28 2.61 2.38
CA PHE A 313 -14.27 3.92 1.75
C PHE A 313 -15.47 4.08 0.81
N CYS A 314 -15.97 5.32 0.72
CA CYS A 314 -16.81 5.70 -0.40
C CYS A 314 -15.93 6.24 -1.54
N ALA A 315 -16.17 5.76 -2.76
CA ALA A 315 -15.45 6.17 -3.97
C ALA A 315 -16.40 6.70 -5.04
N VAL A 316 -16.04 7.83 -5.70
CA VAL A 316 -16.81 8.37 -6.81
C VAL A 316 -15.88 8.80 -7.95
N HIS A 317 -16.22 8.38 -9.18
CA HIS A 317 -15.53 8.80 -10.39
C HIS A 317 -16.40 9.62 -11.31
N PHE A 318 -15.87 10.75 -11.79
CA PHE A 318 -16.44 11.54 -12.87
C PHE A 318 -15.68 11.27 -14.17
N LEU A 319 -16.33 10.62 -15.12
CA LEU A 319 -15.78 10.32 -16.43
C LEU A 319 -16.33 11.30 -17.47
N SER A 320 -15.43 12.01 -18.14
CA SER A 320 -15.78 12.84 -19.29
C SER A 320 -15.93 11.98 -20.54
N LYS A 321 -17.12 11.97 -21.11
CA LYS A 321 -17.36 11.24 -22.37
C LYS A 321 -16.70 11.90 -23.58
N ASN A 322 -16.48 13.21 -23.54
CA ASN A 322 -15.87 13.97 -24.62
C ASN A 322 -14.36 13.74 -24.71
N LYS A 323 -13.71 13.55 -23.54
CA LYS A 323 -12.26 13.48 -23.45
C LYS A 323 -11.72 12.09 -23.09
N LEU A 324 -12.59 11.16 -22.70
CA LEU A 324 -12.23 9.82 -22.23
C LEU A 324 -11.19 9.87 -21.10
N ASP A 325 -11.47 10.71 -20.09
CA ASP A 325 -10.63 10.85 -18.93
C ASP A 325 -11.42 10.95 -17.62
N ILE A 326 -10.74 10.74 -16.50
CA ILE A 326 -11.27 10.87 -15.13
C ILE A 326 -10.65 12.10 -14.47
N PRO A 327 -11.24 13.30 -14.63
CA PRO A 327 -10.68 14.52 -14.07
C PRO A 327 -11.02 14.76 -12.59
N ILE A 328 -12.03 14.10 -12.04
CA ILE A 328 -12.50 14.33 -10.68
C ILE A 328 -12.78 12.98 -10.03
N VAL A 329 -12.22 12.78 -8.82
CA VAL A 329 -12.39 11.58 -8.01
C VAL A 329 -12.70 11.99 -6.57
N TYR A 330 -13.64 11.31 -5.94
CA TYR A 330 -13.86 11.35 -4.50
C TYR A 330 -13.41 10.02 -3.89
N HIS A 331 -12.70 10.10 -2.77
CA HIS A 331 -12.35 8.91 -2.01
C HIS A 331 -12.14 9.30 -0.55
N LYS A 332 -13.01 8.82 0.32
CA LYS A 332 -12.97 9.17 1.74
C LYS A 332 -13.58 8.06 2.58
N LYS A 333 -13.05 7.85 3.75
CA LYS A 333 -13.57 6.93 4.76
C LYS A 333 -14.75 7.59 5.48
N VAL A 334 -15.94 7.42 4.92
CA VAL A 334 -17.21 7.96 5.41
C VAL A 334 -18.34 7.01 5.05
N ILE A 335 -19.47 7.11 5.72
CA ILE A 335 -20.68 6.39 5.33
C ILE A 335 -21.39 7.06 4.15
N ALA A 336 -22.21 6.34 3.42
CA ALA A 336 -22.89 6.84 2.23
C ALA A 336 -23.77 8.07 2.51
N THR A 337 -24.37 8.16 3.70
CA THR A 337 -25.20 9.31 4.12
C THR A 337 -24.43 10.62 4.26
N GLU A 338 -23.13 10.56 4.59
CA GLU A 338 -22.24 11.73 4.65
C GLU A 338 -21.72 12.11 3.27
N MET A 339 -21.52 11.13 2.38
CA MET A 339 -21.07 11.35 1.02
C MET A 339 -22.13 12.04 0.16
N THR A 340 -23.40 11.63 0.26
CA THR A 340 -24.46 12.05 -0.68
C THR A 340 -24.64 13.56 -0.79
N PRO A 341 -24.67 14.38 0.29
CA PRO A 341 -24.75 15.84 0.17
C PRO A 341 -23.57 16.44 -0.61
N VAL A 342 -22.36 15.93 -0.37
CA VAL A 342 -21.12 16.40 -1.01
C VAL A 342 -21.11 16.08 -2.51
N VAL A 343 -21.64 14.90 -2.89
CA VAL A 343 -21.82 14.51 -4.29
C VAL A 343 -22.88 15.35 -4.98
N HIS A 344 -23.99 15.65 -4.29
CA HIS A 344 -25.03 16.55 -4.80
C HIS A 344 -24.46 17.92 -5.19
N GLU A 345 -23.71 18.56 -4.28
CA GLU A 345 -23.08 19.87 -4.53
C GLU A 345 -22.13 19.82 -5.74
N MET A 346 -21.33 18.76 -5.86
CA MET A 346 -20.43 18.59 -6.99
C MET A 346 -21.17 18.43 -8.31
N LEU A 347 -22.25 17.63 -8.34
CA LEU A 347 -23.08 17.44 -9.53
C LEU A 347 -23.72 18.74 -10.01
N GLU A 348 -24.22 19.57 -9.08
CA GLU A 348 -24.75 20.90 -9.42
C GLU A 348 -23.65 21.82 -9.96
N SER A 349 -22.47 21.84 -9.33
CA SER A 349 -21.30 22.60 -9.80
C SER A 349 -20.86 22.18 -11.21
N ILE A 350 -20.86 20.88 -11.52
CA ILE A 350 -20.54 20.36 -12.86
C ILE A 350 -21.55 20.89 -13.88
N TYR A 351 -22.84 20.80 -13.58
CA TYR A 351 -23.87 21.35 -14.47
C TYR A 351 -23.71 22.85 -14.69
N ASP A 352 -23.45 23.62 -13.63
CA ASP A 352 -23.29 25.09 -13.72
C ASP A 352 -22.06 25.46 -14.57
N LYS A 353 -20.99 24.67 -14.56
CA LYS A 353 -19.81 24.89 -15.39
C LYS A 353 -19.97 24.43 -16.84
N THR A 354 -20.63 23.28 -17.03
CA THR A 354 -20.69 22.64 -18.36
C THR A 354 -21.94 22.99 -19.14
N GLY A 355 -23.05 23.37 -18.48
CA GLY A 355 -24.36 23.50 -19.06
C GLY A 355 -25.02 22.17 -19.46
N VAL A 356 -24.37 21.02 -19.21
CA VAL A 356 -24.84 19.68 -19.59
C VAL A 356 -25.11 18.88 -18.32
N LYS A 357 -26.29 18.25 -18.24
CA LYS A 357 -26.67 17.45 -17.08
C LYS A 357 -25.83 16.18 -16.99
N PRO A 358 -25.02 15.98 -15.95
CA PRO A 358 -24.34 14.70 -15.72
C PRO A 358 -25.35 13.61 -15.38
N VAL A 359 -24.98 12.34 -15.65
CA VAL A 359 -25.74 11.16 -15.25
C VAL A 359 -25.01 10.46 -14.11
N ILE A 360 -25.70 10.17 -13.00
CA ILE A 360 -25.13 9.56 -11.80
C ILE A 360 -25.79 8.21 -11.48
N ALA A 361 -24.97 7.21 -11.15
CA ALA A 361 -25.42 5.96 -10.52
C ALA A 361 -24.60 5.66 -9.25
N TYR A 362 -25.28 5.26 -8.19
CA TYR A 362 -24.63 4.59 -7.05
C TYR A 362 -24.76 3.09 -7.21
N GLU A 363 -23.78 2.35 -6.72
CA GLU A 363 -23.98 0.93 -6.48
C GLU A 363 -25.10 0.73 -5.46
N ARG A 364 -26.05 -0.15 -5.76
CA ARG A 364 -27.27 -0.34 -4.93
C ARG A 364 -26.99 -1.05 -3.60
N ASN A 365 -25.89 -1.78 -3.53
CA ASN A 365 -25.46 -2.49 -2.34
C ASN A 365 -25.06 -1.49 -1.23
N ASN A 366 -24.84 -1.98 -0.02
CA ASN A 366 -24.29 -1.19 1.10
C ASN A 366 -25.02 0.14 1.38
N GLY A 367 -26.36 0.16 1.22
CA GLY A 367 -27.18 1.36 1.48
C GLY A 367 -27.32 2.31 0.30
N GLY A 368 -26.61 2.10 -0.82
CA GLY A 368 -26.63 2.97 -1.99
C GLY A 368 -28.03 3.16 -2.60
N PHE A 369 -28.93 2.19 -2.46
CA PHE A 369 -30.33 2.33 -2.88
C PHE A 369 -31.04 3.50 -2.18
N PHE A 370 -30.93 3.61 -0.86
CA PHE A 370 -31.57 4.67 -0.09
C PHE A 370 -30.96 6.03 -0.41
N GLU A 371 -29.66 6.06 -0.65
CA GLU A 371 -28.94 7.29 -0.99
C GLU A 371 -29.25 7.79 -2.42
N MET A 372 -29.58 6.90 -3.35
CA MET A 372 -30.08 7.30 -4.67
C MET A 372 -31.47 7.97 -4.58
N ASP A 373 -32.35 7.49 -3.72
CA ASP A 373 -33.66 8.12 -3.48
C ASP A 373 -33.48 9.48 -2.81
N ARG A 374 -32.58 9.57 -1.83
CA ARG A 374 -32.22 10.84 -1.19
C ARG A 374 -31.64 11.84 -2.20
N LEU A 375 -30.72 11.40 -3.07
CA LEU A 375 -30.14 12.21 -4.12
C LEU A 375 -31.23 12.71 -5.10
N SER A 376 -32.24 11.87 -5.40
CA SER A 376 -33.40 12.27 -6.19
C SER A 376 -34.20 13.40 -5.52
N THR A 377 -34.36 13.33 -4.20
CA THR A 377 -35.06 14.33 -3.41
C THR A 377 -34.28 15.65 -3.36
N LEU A 378 -32.95 15.59 -3.28
CA LEU A 378 -32.07 16.77 -3.30
C LEU A 378 -32.07 17.47 -4.67
N ASN A 379 -32.21 16.75 -5.77
CA ASN A 379 -32.15 17.28 -7.15
C ASN A 379 -33.41 18.08 -7.57
N ARG A 380 -33.85 19.00 -6.72
CA ARG A 380 -35.03 19.83 -6.97
C ARG A 380 -34.86 20.71 -8.22
N ASN A 381 -33.66 21.18 -8.49
CA ASN A 381 -33.29 21.98 -9.63
C ASN A 381 -33.13 21.21 -10.93
N GLN A 382 -33.24 19.88 -10.88
CA GLN A 382 -33.09 18.98 -12.02
C GLN A 382 -31.76 19.19 -12.79
N LYS A 383 -30.68 19.52 -12.09
CA LYS A 383 -29.37 19.81 -12.68
C LYS A 383 -28.60 18.55 -13.12
N TYR A 384 -29.01 17.36 -12.69
CA TYR A 384 -28.42 16.09 -13.09
C TYR A 384 -29.50 15.03 -13.31
N THR A 385 -29.12 13.93 -13.93
CA THR A 385 -30.00 12.79 -14.20
C THR A 385 -29.56 11.60 -13.33
N ILE A 386 -30.50 10.94 -12.66
CA ILE A 386 -30.26 9.73 -11.91
C ILE A 386 -30.45 8.54 -12.85
N TYR A 387 -29.44 7.69 -12.90
CA TYR A 387 -29.45 6.49 -13.72
C TYR A 387 -30.55 5.53 -13.27
N ARG A 388 -31.25 4.99 -14.25
CA ARG A 388 -32.26 3.95 -14.06
C ARG A 388 -31.83 2.72 -14.82
N GLU A 389 -31.72 1.60 -14.10
CA GLU A 389 -31.32 0.34 -14.69
C GLU A 389 -32.29 -0.07 -15.79
N LYS A 390 -31.76 -0.26 -17.01
CA LYS A 390 -32.57 -0.72 -18.15
C LYS A 390 -32.77 -2.23 -18.02
N LEU A 391 -34.00 -2.68 -18.10
CA LEU A 391 -34.31 -4.08 -18.13
C LEU A 391 -33.85 -4.73 -19.44
N ASN A 392 -33.31 -5.93 -19.32
CA ASN A 392 -33.14 -6.80 -20.49
C ASN A 392 -34.49 -7.09 -21.11
N GLN A 393 -34.62 -6.93 -22.44
CA GLN A 393 -35.81 -7.33 -23.19
C GLN A 393 -36.09 -8.79 -22.89
N GLY A 394 -37.24 -9.07 -22.22
CA GLY A 394 -37.66 -10.42 -21.88
C GLY A 394 -38.00 -10.64 -20.39
N THR A 395 -37.58 -9.80 -19.48
CA THR A 395 -38.02 -9.87 -18.08
C THR A 395 -39.35 -9.13 -17.93
N LYS A 396 -40.42 -9.88 -17.74
CA LYS A 396 -41.76 -9.32 -17.39
C LYS A 396 -41.61 -8.70 -15.99
N TYR A 397 -41.77 -7.37 -15.86
CA TYR A 397 -42.04 -6.80 -14.55
C TYR A 397 -43.33 -7.34 -13.98
N SER A 398 -43.37 -7.58 -12.69
CA SER A 398 -44.61 -7.40 -11.97
C SER A 398 -44.92 -5.89 -12.04
N GLU A 399 -46.11 -5.51 -12.42
CA GLU A 399 -46.56 -4.13 -12.58
C GLU A 399 -46.36 -3.21 -11.37
N SER A 400 -45.90 -3.77 -10.25
CA SER A 400 -45.59 -3.09 -8.98
C SER A 400 -44.17 -2.58 -8.80
N GLN A 401 -43.21 -2.93 -9.69
CA GLN A 401 -41.79 -2.48 -9.54
C GLN A 401 -41.38 -1.62 -10.72
N GLY A 402 -41.35 -0.31 -10.53
CA GLY A 402 -40.76 0.64 -11.49
C GLY A 402 -39.25 0.41 -11.74
N PRO A 403 -38.65 1.10 -12.76
CA PRO A 403 -37.24 0.93 -13.06
C PRO A 403 -36.39 1.27 -11.85
N LYS A 404 -35.46 0.37 -11.51
CA LYS A 404 -34.61 0.48 -10.32
C LYS A 404 -33.62 1.63 -10.46
N LEU A 405 -33.54 2.52 -9.49
CA LEU A 405 -32.52 3.57 -9.43
C LEU A 405 -31.17 2.98 -9.06
N GLY A 406 -30.09 3.48 -9.70
CA GLY A 406 -28.72 3.05 -9.44
C GLY A 406 -28.31 1.80 -10.20
N TRP A 407 -27.09 1.33 -9.94
CA TRP A 407 -26.46 0.17 -10.57
C TRP A 407 -26.53 -1.06 -9.66
N THR A 408 -26.91 -2.22 -10.22
CA THR A 408 -26.91 -3.49 -9.48
C THR A 408 -25.69 -4.32 -9.83
N THR A 409 -24.77 -4.48 -8.88
CA THR A 409 -23.65 -5.43 -8.97
C THR A 409 -24.10 -6.79 -8.44
N SER A 410 -23.97 -7.81 -9.26
CA SER A 410 -24.30 -9.19 -8.93
C SER A 410 -23.15 -10.13 -9.35
N SER A 411 -23.22 -11.39 -8.95
CA SER A 411 -22.26 -12.41 -9.40
C SER A 411 -22.22 -12.57 -10.93
N ALA A 412 -23.30 -12.25 -11.63
CA ALA A 412 -23.39 -12.29 -13.09
C ALA A 412 -22.86 -11.01 -13.75
N THR A 413 -23.14 -9.82 -13.19
CA THR A 413 -22.76 -8.54 -13.81
C THR A 413 -21.33 -8.11 -13.48
N ARG A 414 -20.82 -8.44 -12.30
CA ARG A 414 -19.46 -8.06 -11.85
C ARG A 414 -18.35 -8.53 -12.80
N PRO A 415 -18.28 -9.80 -13.25
CA PRO A 415 -17.21 -10.23 -14.15
C PRO A 415 -17.22 -9.49 -15.50
N ALA A 416 -18.42 -9.31 -16.10
CA ALA A 416 -18.55 -8.58 -17.36
C ALA A 416 -18.13 -7.10 -17.22
N MET A 417 -18.56 -6.44 -16.16
CA MET A 417 -18.24 -5.05 -15.84
C MET A 417 -16.72 -4.87 -15.65
N LEU A 418 -16.07 -5.76 -14.90
CA LEU A 418 -14.63 -5.74 -14.67
C LEU A 418 -13.85 -6.03 -15.96
N SER A 419 -14.31 -6.99 -16.79
CA SER A 419 -13.66 -7.29 -18.07
C SER A 419 -13.68 -6.09 -19.03
N MET A 420 -14.77 -5.33 -19.08
CA MET A 420 -14.89 -4.15 -19.95
C MET A 420 -13.98 -3.00 -19.51
N VAL A 421 -13.85 -2.75 -18.20
CA VAL A 421 -12.91 -1.73 -17.72
C VAL A 421 -11.46 -2.19 -17.86
N LYS A 422 -11.18 -3.50 -17.72
CA LYS A 422 -9.88 -4.08 -18.01
C LYS A 422 -9.48 -3.81 -19.46
N GLU A 423 -10.36 -4.12 -20.42
CA GLU A 423 -10.13 -3.85 -21.84
C GLU A 423 -9.84 -2.36 -22.10
N ALA A 424 -10.58 -1.46 -21.45
CA ALA A 424 -10.38 -0.02 -21.59
C ALA A 424 -9.01 0.45 -21.07
N VAL A 425 -8.56 -0.11 -19.96
CA VAL A 425 -7.27 0.22 -19.34
C VAL A 425 -6.13 -0.41 -20.15
N ASP A 426 -6.20 -1.70 -20.44
CA ASP A 426 -5.14 -2.45 -21.12
C ASP A 426 -4.89 -1.90 -22.55
N ASN A 427 -5.95 -1.48 -23.25
CA ASN A 427 -5.87 -0.84 -24.55
C ASN A 427 -5.67 0.70 -24.49
N ARG A 428 -5.44 1.27 -23.31
CA ARG A 428 -5.15 2.71 -23.11
C ARG A 428 -6.26 3.64 -23.64
N LEU A 429 -7.51 3.18 -23.63
CA LEU A 429 -8.66 3.94 -24.11
C LEU A 429 -9.08 5.04 -23.14
N ILE A 430 -8.82 4.88 -21.85
CA ILE A 430 -9.19 5.83 -20.80
C ILE A 430 -7.94 6.46 -20.15
N ARG A 431 -8.02 7.75 -19.82
CA ARG A 431 -6.99 8.46 -19.08
C ARG A 431 -7.40 8.64 -17.63
N ILE A 432 -6.60 8.11 -16.72
CA ILE A 432 -6.79 8.21 -15.29
C ILE A 432 -5.62 8.99 -14.71
N TYR A 433 -5.92 10.09 -14.02
CA TYR A 433 -4.91 10.96 -13.40
C TYR A 433 -4.73 10.64 -11.91
N ASP A 434 -5.69 9.95 -11.32
CA ASP A 434 -5.75 9.65 -9.90
C ASP A 434 -4.82 8.50 -9.53
N ARG A 435 -3.71 8.83 -8.87
CA ARG A 435 -2.72 7.83 -8.44
C ARG A 435 -3.31 6.76 -7.51
N PRO A 436 -4.17 7.08 -6.51
CA PRO A 436 -4.82 6.05 -5.69
C PRO A 436 -5.65 5.05 -6.49
N THR A 437 -6.43 5.49 -7.49
CA THR A 437 -7.17 4.58 -8.38
C THR A 437 -6.24 3.62 -9.13
N ILE A 438 -5.12 4.14 -9.68
CA ILE A 438 -4.13 3.31 -10.38
C ILE A 438 -3.45 2.33 -9.40
N THR A 439 -3.16 2.78 -8.18
CA THR A 439 -2.56 1.95 -7.13
C THR A 439 -3.47 0.78 -6.75
N GLU A 440 -4.77 1.03 -6.61
CA GLU A 440 -5.74 -0.01 -6.29
C GLU A 440 -5.88 -1.03 -7.44
N MET A 441 -5.80 -0.58 -8.70
CA MET A 441 -5.75 -1.50 -9.84
C MET A 441 -4.52 -2.43 -9.84
N PHE A 442 -3.37 -1.99 -9.29
CA PHE A 442 -2.21 -2.87 -9.11
C PHE A 442 -2.44 -3.98 -8.09
N SER A 443 -3.28 -3.76 -7.08
CA SER A 443 -3.66 -4.75 -6.08
C SER A 443 -4.82 -5.66 -6.50
N PHE A 444 -5.34 -5.48 -7.72
CA PHE A 444 -6.45 -6.28 -8.22
C PHE A 444 -5.92 -7.52 -8.95
N ILE A 445 -6.28 -8.71 -8.47
CA ILE A 445 -5.72 -9.99 -8.90
C ILE A 445 -6.79 -10.95 -9.42
N GLU A 446 -6.39 -11.88 -10.28
CA GLU A 446 -7.21 -13.03 -10.63
C GLU A 446 -6.92 -14.20 -9.68
N VAL A 447 -7.94 -14.67 -9.00
CA VAL A 447 -7.86 -15.82 -8.10
C VAL A 447 -8.62 -16.98 -8.71
N GLN A 448 -7.95 -18.13 -8.80
CA GLN A 448 -8.61 -19.37 -9.20
C GLN A 448 -9.37 -19.95 -8.00
N THR A 449 -10.69 -20.01 -8.12
CA THR A 449 -11.53 -20.77 -7.21
C THR A 449 -11.68 -22.21 -7.74
N SER A 450 -12.31 -23.08 -6.98
CA SER A 450 -12.54 -24.48 -7.41
C SER A 450 -13.33 -24.62 -8.73
N THR A 451 -14.06 -23.59 -9.14
CA THR A 451 -14.97 -23.65 -10.29
C THR A 451 -14.71 -22.57 -11.35
N MET A 452 -14.06 -21.45 -11.00
CA MET A 452 -13.88 -20.34 -11.94
C MET A 452 -12.74 -19.40 -11.52
N TRP A 453 -12.28 -18.56 -12.44
CA TRP A 453 -11.42 -17.40 -12.15
C TRP A 453 -12.28 -16.24 -11.67
N ARG A 454 -11.84 -15.58 -10.61
CA ARG A 454 -12.50 -14.41 -10.03
C ARG A 454 -11.52 -13.26 -9.86
N ALA A 455 -11.88 -12.09 -10.39
CA ALA A 455 -11.14 -10.85 -10.17
C ALA A 455 -11.58 -10.20 -8.85
N GLN A 456 -10.61 -9.87 -7.99
CA GLN A 456 -10.84 -9.26 -6.68
C GLN A 456 -9.60 -8.51 -6.19
N ALA A 457 -9.78 -7.64 -5.20
CA ALA A 457 -8.64 -7.06 -4.49
C ALA A 457 -7.82 -8.15 -3.78
N GLU A 458 -6.52 -7.95 -3.67
CA GLU A 458 -5.63 -8.78 -2.87
C GLU A 458 -6.05 -8.71 -1.39
N LYS A 459 -5.72 -9.73 -0.61
CA LYS A 459 -6.07 -9.78 0.81
C LYS A 459 -5.56 -8.52 1.54
N ASN A 460 -6.42 -7.86 2.30
CA ASN A 460 -6.15 -6.60 3.00
C ASN A 460 -5.98 -5.36 2.09
N SER A 461 -6.40 -5.43 0.85
CA SER A 461 -6.52 -4.30 -0.07
C SER A 461 -7.99 -3.96 -0.32
N HIS A 462 -8.24 -2.71 -0.75
CA HIS A 462 -9.58 -2.22 -1.08
C HIS A 462 -9.85 -2.35 -2.59
N ASP A 463 -11.13 -2.37 -2.98
CA ASP A 463 -11.56 -2.37 -4.38
C ASP A 463 -12.61 -1.27 -4.70
N ASP A 464 -12.82 -0.33 -3.79
CA ASP A 464 -13.84 0.72 -3.90
C ASP A 464 -13.63 1.62 -5.13
N LEU A 465 -12.39 2.03 -5.39
CA LEU A 465 -12.04 2.84 -6.57
C LEU A 465 -12.16 2.02 -7.87
N VAL A 466 -11.73 0.75 -7.88
CA VAL A 466 -11.87 -0.12 -9.05
C VAL A 466 -13.35 -0.38 -9.34
N MET A 467 -14.18 -0.60 -8.32
CA MET A 467 -15.61 -0.85 -8.48
C MET A 467 -16.35 0.40 -9.01
N SER A 468 -16.10 1.56 -8.41
CA SER A 468 -16.63 2.83 -8.89
C SER A 468 -16.21 3.11 -10.35
N LEU A 469 -14.94 2.85 -10.70
CA LEU A 469 -14.43 2.98 -12.07
C LEU A 469 -15.13 2.01 -13.04
N ALA A 470 -15.36 0.78 -12.61
CA ALA A 470 -16.03 -0.22 -13.44
C ALA A 470 -17.49 0.15 -13.71
N ILE A 471 -18.20 0.68 -12.72
CA ILE A 471 -19.59 1.16 -12.88
C ILE A 471 -19.63 2.38 -13.82
N VAL A 472 -18.75 3.37 -13.63
CA VAL A 472 -18.75 4.56 -14.50
C VAL A 472 -18.43 4.22 -15.95
N TRP A 473 -17.61 3.18 -16.19
CA TRP A 473 -17.35 2.70 -17.54
C TRP A 473 -18.60 2.07 -18.19
N GLN A 474 -19.48 1.39 -17.42
CA GLN A 474 -20.77 0.89 -17.93
C GLN A 474 -21.68 2.07 -18.33
N LEU A 475 -21.76 3.11 -17.52
CA LEU A 475 -22.53 4.33 -17.85
C LEU A 475 -21.97 5.03 -19.09
N TYR A 476 -20.65 5.04 -19.26
CA TYR A 476 -20.02 5.55 -20.47
C TYR A 476 -20.52 4.83 -21.73
N GLN A 477 -20.69 3.50 -21.68
CA GLN A 477 -21.17 2.73 -22.82
C GLN A 477 -22.65 3.01 -23.17
N THR A 478 -23.48 3.23 -22.18
CA THR A 478 -24.94 3.23 -22.33
C THR A 478 -25.57 4.61 -22.34
N GLU A 479 -25.05 5.57 -21.58
CA GLU A 479 -25.69 6.88 -21.40
C GLU A 479 -25.31 7.90 -22.47
N LYS A 480 -26.25 8.76 -22.82
CA LYS A 480 -26.08 9.86 -23.80
C LYS A 480 -26.54 11.18 -23.16
N PRO A 481 -25.97 12.34 -23.57
CA PRO A 481 -26.45 13.61 -23.11
C PRO A 481 -27.94 13.75 -23.45
N THR A 482 -28.75 14.05 -22.46
CA THR A 482 -30.15 14.43 -22.70
C THR A 482 -30.17 15.83 -23.27
N ASN A 483 -30.35 15.95 -24.56
CA ASN A 483 -30.64 17.24 -25.23
C ASN A 483 -32.01 17.72 -24.75
N ASN A 484 -32.05 18.37 -23.58
CA ASN A 484 -33.16 19.25 -23.23
C ASN A 484 -32.94 20.61 -23.89
N VAL A 485 -32.76 20.63 -25.22
CA VAL A 485 -33.24 21.78 -25.98
C VAL A 485 -34.74 21.65 -25.89
N ASN A 486 -35.32 22.49 -25.00
CA ASN A 486 -36.74 22.72 -24.97
C ASN A 486 -37.17 23.23 -26.36
N LYS A 487 -37.41 22.34 -27.31
CA LYS A 487 -38.34 22.59 -28.41
C LYS A 487 -39.77 22.58 -27.87
N ARG A 488 -40.05 23.35 -26.85
CA ARG A 488 -41.35 23.99 -26.70
C ARG A 488 -41.31 25.30 -27.46
N ILE A 489 -41.05 25.25 -28.75
CA ILE A 489 -41.78 26.13 -29.65
C ILE A 489 -43.21 25.62 -29.56
N ARG A 490 -43.93 26.09 -28.54
CA ARG A 490 -45.37 26.17 -28.63
C ARG A 490 -45.62 27.00 -29.89
N ARG A 491 -45.85 26.34 -31.03
CA ARG A 491 -46.58 26.97 -32.09
C ARG A 491 -47.83 27.52 -31.42
N LYS A 492 -47.86 28.82 -31.15
CA LYS A 492 -49.10 29.52 -30.82
C LYS A 492 -50.00 29.16 -31.97
N LYS A 493 -51.02 28.33 -31.70
CA LYS A 493 -52.11 28.15 -32.64
C LYS A 493 -52.71 29.53 -32.82
N SER A 494 -52.39 30.19 -33.91
CA SER A 494 -53.05 31.44 -34.27
C SER A 494 -54.41 31.07 -34.87
N TYR A 495 -55.43 31.62 -34.28
CA TYR A 495 -56.79 31.52 -34.80
C TYR A 495 -57.11 32.81 -35.52
N ASP A 496 -57.82 32.72 -36.65
CA ASP A 496 -58.40 33.86 -37.32
C ASP A 496 -59.38 34.53 -36.36
N PRO A 497 -59.20 35.82 -36.06
CA PRO A 497 -60.02 36.49 -35.06
C PRO A 497 -61.50 36.72 -35.54
N VAL A 498 -61.78 36.52 -36.82
CA VAL A 498 -63.13 36.75 -37.38
C VAL A 498 -63.88 35.40 -37.53
N THR A 499 -63.20 34.35 -37.95
CA THR A 499 -63.81 33.07 -38.26
C THR A 499 -63.59 31.98 -37.20
N GLY A 500 -62.69 32.22 -36.20
CA GLY A 500 -62.33 31.25 -35.15
C GLY A 500 -61.59 30.01 -35.68
N ARG A 501 -61.15 29.96 -36.96
CA ARG A 501 -60.45 28.83 -37.55
C ARG A 501 -58.97 28.87 -37.29
N LEU A 502 -58.36 27.68 -37.14
CA LEU A 502 -56.91 27.50 -36.95
C LEU A 502 -56.22 28.00 -38.25
N LEU A 503 -55.30 28.94 -38.12
CA LEU A 503 -54.38 29.35 -39.19
C LEU A 503 -53.24 28.30 -39.23
N SER A 504 -53.04 27.66 -40.34
CA SER A 504 -52.08 26.58 -40.57
C SER A 504 -50.61 26.96 -40.37
#